data_972d883bf7ab126eaf2b83ee0c0624ac
#
_entry.id   972d883bf7ab126eaf2b83ee0c0624ac
#
_cell.length_a   1.000
_cell.length_b   1.000
_cell.length_c   1.000
_cell.angle_alpha   90.00
_cell.angle_beta   90.00
_cell.angle_gamma   90.00
#
_symmetry.space_group_name_H-M   'P 1'
#
loop_
_entity.id
_entity.type
_entity.pdbx_description
1 polymer ?
#
loop_
_entity_poly.entity_id
_entity_poly.type
_entity_poly.pdbx_seq_one_letter_code
_entity_poly.pdbx_strand_id
1 'polypeptide(L)'
;MLEIKNITYQPQTSNKRILDNINFEIKEKEIILISGPSGSGKTSLLEIIGGLLTAQKGNLFWKGRKISPRQRRWLCGIVFQFPERFFIGTTIGKELKIGRKSIKQDAIDSVLNQVGLSQVNLSMPPENLSGGQQRRLAVAVQLLRDPSIILMDEPTAGLDWSMKNDVKDLIHGLKMKKTIIVVTHEAELFNKLPTKNFILDKNKINL
;
A
#
# COMPACT_ATOMS: atom_id res chain seq x y z
N MET A 1 16.70 3.03 -2.52
CA MET A 1 16.37 3.72 -1.27
C MET A 1 15.36 4.80 -1.57
N LEU A 2 14.29 4.89 -0.79
CA LEU A 2 13.32 5.99 -0.77
C LEU A 2 13.65 6.90 0.42
N GLU A 3 13.79 8.21 0.15
CA GLU A 3 14.05 9.20 1.18
C GLU A 3 12.88 10.17 1.22
N ILE A 4 12.35 10.40 2.40
CA ILE A 4 11.29 11.36 2.70
C ILE A 4 11.93 12.49 3.49
N LYS A 5 11.91 13.73 2.96
CA LYS A 5 12.60 14.88 3.56
C LYS A 5 11.68 16.06 3.77
N ASN A 6 11.55 16.45 5.03
CA ASN A 6 10.86 17.67 5.51
C ASN A 6 9.39 17.75 5.03
N ILE A 7 8.69 16.61 4.96
CA ILE A 7 7.30 16.59 4.53
C ILE A 7 6.42 17.26 5.57
N THR A 8 5.73 18.32 5.13
CA THR A 8 4.73 19.04 5.93
C THR A 8 3.43 19.09 5.14
N TYR A 9 2.34 18.70 5.79
CA TYR A 9 1.02 18.67 5.16
C TYR A 9 -0.08 19.13 6.11
N GLN A 10 -0.94 20.00 5.57
CA GLN A 10 -2.16 20.50 6.20
C GLN A 10 -3.30 20.36 5.16
N PRO A 11 -4.39 19.65 5.49
CA PRO A 11 -5.57 19.60 4.63
C PRO A 11 -6.18 20.98 4.43
N GLN A 12 -6.71 21.25 3.24
CA GLN A 12 -7.39 22.53 2.96
C GLN A 12 -8.62 22.77 3.85
N THR A 13 -9.23 21.68 4.34
CA THR A 13 -10.43 21.71 5.20
C THR A 13 -10.09 21.86 6.69
N SER A 14 -8.81 21.98 7.05
CA SER A 14 -8.37 22.03 8.45
C SER A 14 -7.33 23.12 8.66
N ASN A 15 -7.45 23.83 9.80
CA ASN A 15 -6.45 24.80 10.25
C ASN A 15 -5.26 24.14 10.97
N LYS A 16 -5.25 22.80 11.10
CA LYS A 16 -4.18 22.06 11.79
C LYS A 16 -3.33 21.28 10.79
N ARG A 17 -2.02 21.36 10.95
CA ARG A 17 -1.09 20.46 10.27
C ARG A 17 -1.30 19.06 10.80
N ILE A 18 -1.32 18.07 9.91
CA ILE A 18 -1.39 16.65 10.27
C ILE A 18 -0.05 15.93 10.07
N LEU A 19 0.86 16.53 9.28
CA LEU A 19 2.26 16.11 9.18
C LEU A 19 3.15 17.34 9.30
N ASP A 20 4.15 17.28 10.16
CA ASP A 20 5.07 18.39 10.39
C ASP A 20 6.52 17.92 10.39
N ASN A 21 7.26 18.33 9.35
CA ASN A 21 8.68 18.03 9.18
C ASN A 21 9.01 16.53 9.24
N ILE A 22 8.23 15.70 8.55
CA ILE A 22 8.44 14.25 8.53
C ILE A 22 9.71 13.90 7.75
N ASN A 23 10.60 13.14 8.38
CA ASN A 23 11.87 12.73 7.82
C ASN A 23 12.14 11.26 8.14
N PHE A 24 12.36 10.42 7.14
CA PHE A 24 12.85 9.04 7.28
C PHE A 24 13.29 8.48 5.94
N GLU A 25 13.97 7.34 5.99
CA GLU A 25 14.46 6.62 4.82
C GLU A 25 14.11 5.15 4.87
N ILE A 26 13.92 4.56 3.69
CA ILE A 26 13.55 3.16 3.47
C ILE A 26 14.49 2.56 2.45
N LYS A 27 15.14 1.45 2.80
CA LYS A 27 15.93 0.68 1.84
C LYS A 27 15.03 -0.17 0.95
N GLU A 28 15.56 -0.58 -0.19
CA GLU A 28 14.84 -1.50 -1.08
C GLU A 28 14.64 -2.86 -0.38
N LYS A 29 13.48 -3.46 -0.59
CA LYS A 29 13.08 -4.77 -0.02
C LYS A 29 12.94 -4.78 1.51
N GLU A 30 12.76 -3.62 2.15
CA GLU A 30 12.35 -3.53 3.55
C GLU A 30 10.83 -3.59 3.67
N ILE A 31 10.35 -4.14 4.78
CA ILE A 31 8.97 -3.95 5.25
C ILE A 31 9.00 -2.88 6.34
N ILE A 32 8.28 -1.81 6.11
CA ILE A 32 8.15 -0.69 7.06
C ILE A 32 6.74 -0.71 7.61
N LEU A 33 6.64 -0.65 8.92
CA LEU A 33 5.38 -0.42 9.62
C LEU A 33 5.35 1.03 10.11
N ILE A 34 4.25 1.74 9.84
CA ILE A 34 3.97 3.05 10.39
C ILE A 34 2.69 2.93 11.21
N SER A 35 2.84 2.96 12.52
CA SER A 35 1.72 2.88 13.45
C SER A 35 1.36 4.24 14.04
N GLY A 36 0.25 4.31 14.73
CA GLY A 36 -0.20 5.52 15.41
C GLY A 36 -1.72 5.57 15.56
N PRO A 37 -2.25 6.49 16.40
CA PRO A 37 -3.67 6.60 16.63
C PRO A 37 -4.46 6.97 15.37
N SER A 38 -5.77 6.71 15.38
CA SER A 38 -6.66 7.17 14.31
C SER A 38 -6.57 8.69 14.16
N GLY A 39 -6.54 9.17 12.92
CA GLY A 39 -6.39 10.61 12.62
C GLY A 39 -4.97 11.16 12.74
N SER A 40 -3.95 10.37 13.06
CA SER A 40 -2.55 10.84 13.15
C SER A 40 -1.92 11.25 11.80
N GLY A 41 -2.58 10.97 10.67
CA GLY A 41 -2.08 11.33 9.34
C GLY A 41 -1.42 10.19 8.56
N LYS A 42 -1.55 8.93 9.01
CA LYS A 42 -0.95 7.75 8.37
C LYS A 42 -1.38 7.60 6.92
N THR A 43 -2.68 7.62 6.66
CA THR A 43 -3.25 7.55 5.30
C THR A 43 -2.74 8.71 4.43
N SER A 44 -2.73 9.94 4.97
CA SER A 44 -2.23 11.11 4.22
C SER A 44 -0.74 10.99 3.89
N LEU A 45 0.07 10.47 4.81
CA LEU A 45 1.49 10.21 4.55
C LEU A 45 1.65 9.16 3.45
N LEU A 46 0.88 8.08 3.51
CA LEU A 46 0.87 7.03 2.49
C LEU A 46 0.44 7.57 1.12
N GLU A 47 -0.61 8.38 1.06
CA GLU A 47 -1.07 9.02 -0.18
C GLU A 47 -0.05 10.02 -0.74
N ILE A 48 0.67 10.76 0.11
CA ILE A 48 1.78 11.62 -0.31
C ILE A 48 2.90 10.76 -0.90
N ILE A 49 3.30 9.66 -0.25
CA ILE A 49 4.32 8.75 -0.78
C ILE A 49 3.87 8.18 -2.13
N GLY A 50 2.62 7.78 -2.25
CA GLY A 50 2.02 7.25 -3.48
C GLY A 50 1.75 8.29 -4.59
N GLY A 51 1.91 9.59 -4.29
CA GLY A 51 1.72 10.67 -5.26
C GLY A 51 0.25 11.03 -5.53
N LEU A 52 -0.67 10.63 -4.65
CA LEU A 52 -2.09 11.00 -4.72
C LEU A 52 -2.34 12.36 -4.04
N LEU A 53 -1.58 12.67 -2.99
CA LEU A 53 -1.57 13.97 -2.34
C LEU A 53 -0.24 14.69 -2.57
N THR A 54 -0.31 16.03 -2.53
CA THR A 54 0.87 16.90 -2.62
C THR A 54 1.09 17.59 -1.29
N ALA A 55 2.25 17.40 -0.68
CA ALA A 55 2.65 18.11 0.53
C ALA A 55 2.93 19.59 0.22
N GLN A 56 2.67 20.49 1.19
CA GLN A 56 3.00 21.91 1.03
C GLN A 56 4.51 22.14 1.07
N LYS A 57 5.25 21.34 1.86
CA LYS A 57 6.71 21.41 1.94
C LYS A 57 7.32 20.02 1.90
N GLY A 58 8.61 19.99 1.55
CA GLY A 58 9.40 18.79 1.52
C GLY A 58 9.44 18.10 0.16
N ASN A 59 10.25 17.06 0.07
CA ASN A 59 10.49 16.34 -1.17
C ASN A 59 10.70 14.85 -0.90
N LEU A 60 10.41 14.04 -1.90
CA LEU A 60 10.73 12.63 -1.92
C LEU A 60 11.81 12.34 -2.97
N PHE A 61 12.73 11.44 -2.61
CA PHE A 61 13.80 11.01 -3.50
C PHE A 61 13.80 9.50 -3.63
N TRP A 62 14.00 9.03 -4.85
CA TRP A 62 14.19 7.61 -5.14
C TRP A 62 15.57 7.41 -5.76
N LYS A 63 16.40 6.56 -5.15
CA LYS A 63 17.79 6.32 -5.60
C LYS A 63 18.56 7.64 -5.79
N GLY A 64 18.44 8.56 -4.83
CA GLY A 64 19.11 9.86 -4.82
C GLY A 64 18.52 10.92 -5.77
N ARG A 65 17.49 10.60 -6.55
CA ARG A 65 16.85 11.56 -7.48
C ARG A 65 15.49 12.01 -6.94
N LYS A 66 15.24 13.31 -6.95
CA LYS A 66 13.92 13.87 -6.61
C LYS A 66 12.86 13.32 -7.55
N ILE A 67 11.74 12.86 -7.00
CA ILE A 67 10.64 12.27 -7.75
C ILE A 67 9.35 13.10 -7.64
N SER A 68 8.71 13.35 -8.79
CA SER A 68 7.43 14.05 -8.89
C SER A 68 6.26 13.17 -8.45
N PRO A 69 5.07 13.75 -8.13
CA PRO A 69 3.86 12.97 -7.85
C PRO A 69 3.53 11.95 -8.95
N ARG A 70 3.67 12.32 -10.22
CA ARG A 70 3.44 11.42 -11.35
C ARG A 70 4.38 10.21 -11.33
N GLN A 71 5.67 10.43 -11.06
CA GLN A 71 6.65 9.34 -10.96
C GLN A 71 6.36 8.43 -9.77
N ARG A 72 5.91 8.99 -8.63
CA ARG A 72 5.50 8.20 -7.45
C ARG A 72 4.33 7.29 -7.75
N ARG A 73 3.31 7.73 -8.51
CA ARG A 73 2.19 6.88 -8.95
C ARG A 73 2.60 5.69 -9.80
N TRP A 74 3.71 5.78 -10.52
CA TRP A 74 4.27 4.64 -11.26
C TRP A 74 5.16 3.75 -10.37
N LEU A 75 5.91 4.36 -9.46
CA LEU A 75 6.80 3.68 -8.53
C LEU A 75 6.04 2.84 -7.50
N CYS A 76 4.87 3.33 -7.07
CA CYS A 76 4.09 2.76 -5.98
C CYS A 76 2.80 2.09 -6.49
N GLY A 77 2.47 0.94 -5.90
CA GLY A 77 1.14 0.36 -5.93
C GLY A 77 0.46 0.63 -4.59
N ILE A 78 -0.80 1.02 -4.58
CA ILE A 78 -1.54 1.36 -3.35
C ILE A 78 -2.70 0.40 -3.17
N VAL A 79 -2.81 -0.18 -1.98
CA VAL A 79 -3.95 -0.97 -1.51
C VAL A 79 -4.59 -0.22 -0.35
N PHE A 80 -5.81 0.26 -0.56
CA PHE A 80 -6.57 1.02 0.44
C PHE A 80 -7.23 0.12 1.48
N GLN A 81 -7.70 0.71 2.58
CA GLN A 81 -8.32 0.02 3.71
C GLN A 81 -9.52 -0.87 3.32
N PHE A 82 -10.35 -0.40 2.38
CA PHE A 82 -11.52 -1.11 1.87
C PHE A 82 -11.43 -1.21 0.34
N PRO A 83 -10.57 -2.10 -0.19
CA PRO A 83 -10.26 -2.15 -1.61
C PRO A 83 -11.47 -2.51 -2.48
N GLU A 84 -12.47 -3.19 -1.93
CA GLU A 84 -13.72 -3.54 -2.60
C GLU A 84 -14.48 -2.31 -3.12
N ARG A 85 -14.29 -1.14 -2.50
CA ARG A 85 -14.91 0.13 -2.91
C ARG A 85 -14.26 0.74 -4.15
N PHE A 86 -13.13 0.21 -4.57
CA PHE A 86 -12.34 0.72 -5.69
C PHE A 86 -12.32 -0.22 -6.89
N PHE A 87 -12.96 -1.40 -6.80
CA PHE A 87 -13.12 -2.28 -7.95
C PHE A 87 -14.13 -1.67 -8.93
N ILE A 88 -13.74 -1.58 -10.20
CA ILE A 88 -14.56 -1.05 -11.28
C ILE A 88 -14.81 -2.08 -12.39
N GLY A 89 -14.05 -3.16 -12.40
CA GLY A 89 -14.25 -4.28 -13.31
C GLY A 89 -15.48 -5.10 -12.94
N THR A 90 -16.39 -5.32 -13.90
CA THR A 90 -17.56 -6.17 -13.68
C THR A 90 -17.25 -7.64 -13.46
N THR A 91 -16.00 -8.05 -13.69
CA THR A 91 -15.46 -9.38 -13.38
C THR A 91 -14.02 -9.26 -12.89
N ILE A 92 -13.55 -10.27 -12.15
CA ILE A 92 -12.15 -10.34 -11.68
C ILE A 92 -11.18 -10.23 -12.86
N GLY A 93 -11.44 -10.93 -13.96
CA GLY A 93 -10.59 -10.85 -15.14
C GLY A 93 -10.55 -9.46 -15.78
N LYS A 94 -11.65 -8.71 -15.76
CA LYS A 94 -11.68 -7.31 -16.21
C LYS A 94 -10.93 -6.40 -15.23
N GLU A 95 -11.13 -6.58 -13.92
CA GLU A 95 -10.42 -5.81 -12.89
C GLU A 95 -8.90 -5.93 -13.03
N LEU A 96 -8.37 -7.14 -13.21
CA LEU A 96 -6.95 -7.40 -13.42
C LEU A 96 -6.39 -6.71 -14.68
N LYS A 97 -7.23 -6.46 -15.69
CA LYS A 97 -6.83 -5.85 -16.97
C LYS A 97 -7.01 -4.33 -17.03
N ILE A 98 -7.59 -3.70 -16.01
CA ILE A 98 -7.85 -2.25 -16.01
C ILE A 98 -6.58 -1.45 -16.25
N GLY A 99 -6.70 -0.43 -17.12
CA GLY A 99 -5.60 0.48 -17.45
C GLY A 99 -4.51 -0.11 -18.33
N ARG A 100 -4.73 -1.31 -18.91
CA ARG A 100 -3.76 -1.99 -19.77
C ARG A 100 -4.35 -2.39 -21.12
N LYS A 101 -3.59 -2.16 -22.20
CA LYS A 101 -4.01 -2.53 -23.55
C LYS A 101 -3.96 -4.05 -23.76
N SER A 102 -2.96 -4.72 -23.18
CA SER A 102 -2.83 -6.18 -23.22
C SER A 102 -2.02 -6.67 -22.01
N ILE A 103 -2.41 -7.79 -21.44
CA ILE A 103 -1.65 -8.54 -20.45
C ILE A 103 -1.62 -9.99 -20.90
N LYS A 104 -0.45 -10.62 -20.87
CA LYS A 104 -0.32 -12.06 -21.14
C LYS A 104 -1.01 -12.84 -20.03
N GLN A 105 -1.67 -13.94 -20.40
CA GLN A 105 -2.37 -14.78 -19.43
C GLN A 105 -1.40 -15.32 -18.36
N ASP A 106 -0.20 -15.75 -18.76
CA ASP A 106 0.83 -16.24 -17.83
C ASP A 106 1.18 -15.22 -16.73
N ALA A 107 1.17 -13.92 -17.05
CA ALA A 107 1.42 -12.88 -16.04
C ALA A 107 0.26 -12.78 -15.05
N ILE A 108 -0.97 -12.94 -15.50
CA ILE A 108 -2.16 -12.99 -14.63
C ILE A 108 -2.07 -14.22 -13.72
N ASP A 109 -1.82 -15.39 -14.30
CA ASP A 109 -1.75 -16.66 -13.56
C ASP A 109 -0.63 -16.63 -12.51
N SER A 110 0.54 -16.11 -12.91
CA SER A 110 1.69 -15.94 -12.00
C SER A 110 1.35 -15.05 -10.80
N VAL A 111 0.69 -13.91 -11.03
CA VAL A 111 0.32 -12.98 -9.96
C VAL A 111 -0.79 -13.58 -9.09
N LEU A 112 -1.80 -14.21 -9.67
CA LEU A 112 -2.87 -14.88 -8.91
C LEU A 112 -2.30 -16.00 -8.03
N ASN A 113 -1.36 -16.78 -8.54
CA ASN A 113 -0.67 -17.78 -7.74
C ASN A 113 0.12 -17.13 -6.58
N GLN A 114 0.82 -16.03 -6.85
CA GLN A 114 1.60 -15.31 -5.83
C GLN A 114 0.73 -14.77 -4.68
N VAL A 115 -0.52 -14.38 -4.96
CA VAL A 115 -1.46 -13.89 -3.94
C VAL A 115 -2.40 -14.97 -3.40
N GLY A 116 -2.24 -16.24 -3.80
CA GLY A 116 -3.07 -17.36 -3.35
C GLY A 116 -4.50 -17.33 -3.91
N LEU A 117 -4.69 -16.86 -5.13
CA LEU A 117 -5.96 -16.81 -5.86
C LEU A 117 -5.93 -17.62 -7.17
N SER A 118 -5.06 -18.62 -7.29
CA SER A 118 -4.87 -19.42 -8.52
C SER A 118 -6.14 -20.15 -8.98
N GLN A 119 -7.06 -20.46 -8.07
CA GLN A 119 -8.30 -21.21 -8.37
C GLN A 119 -9.52 -20.29 -8.55
N VAL A 120 -9.33 -18.96 -8.57
CA VAL A 120 -10.45 -18.03 -8.68
C VAL A 120 -11.04 -18.05 -10.09
N ASN A 121 -12.38 -18.05 -10.17
CA ASN A 121 -13.07 -17.93 -11.46
C ASN A 121 -13.00 -16.46 -11.95
N LEU A 122 -12.25 -16.19 -13.00
CA LEU A 122 -12.05 -14.85 -13.56
C LEU A 122 -13.33 -14.22 -14.14
N SER A 123 -14.36 -15.01 -14.40
CA SER A 123 -15.64 -14.51 -14.92
C SER A 123 -16.60 -14.06 -13.83
N MET A 124 -16.30 -14.34 -12.55
CA MET A 124 -17.17 -13.91 -11.46
C MET A 124 -16.90 -12.44 -11.06
N PRO A 125 -17.90 -11.74 -10.51
CA PRO A 125 -17.75 -10.39 -9.97
C PRO A 125 -16.79 -10.36 -8.76
N PRO A 126 -15.99 -9.29 -8.58
CA PRO A 126 -15.10 -9.15 -7.42
C PRO A 126 -15.82 -9.20 -6.06
N GLU A 127 -17.05 -8.70 -5.99
CA GLU A 127 -17.89 -8.68 -4.77
C GLU A 127 -18.27 -10.08 -4.26
N ASN A 128 -18.17 -11.11 -5.08
CA ASN A 128 -18.43 -12.49 -4.67
C ASN A 128 -17.24 -13.12 -3.93
N LEU A 129 -16.12 -12.42 -3.83
CA LEU A 129 -14.95 -12.84 -3.06
C LEU A 129 -15.16 -12.53 -1.57
N SER A 130 -14.56 -13.36 -0.69
CA SER A 130 -14.44 -13.01 0.73
C SER A 130 -13.57 -11.76 0.93
N GLY A 131 -13.71 -11.06 2.05
CA GLY A 131 -12.92 -9.86 2.33
C GLY A 131 -11.41 -10.07 2.20
N GLY A 132 -10.90 -11.22 2.68
CA GLY A 132 -9.49 -11.59 2.49
C GLY A 132 -9.11 -11.81 1.03
N GLN A 133 -9.98 -12.45 0.24
CA GLN A 133 -9.77 -12.64 -1.18
C GLN A 133 -9.82 -11.31 -1.95
N GLN A 134 -10.70 -10.39 -1.57
CA GLN A 134 -10.77 -9.04 -2.16
C GLN A 134 -9.47 -8.25 -1.90
N ARG A 135 -8.90 -8.36 -0.68
CA ARG A 135 -7.58 -7.79 -0.38
C ARG A 135 -6.48 -8.36 -1.26
N ARG A 136 -6.45 -9.69 -1.41
CA ARG A 136 -5.49 -10.38 -2.27
C ARG A 136 -5.68 -9.97 -3.74
N LEU A 137 -6.91 -9.82 -4.21
CA LEU A 137 -7.20 -9.32 -5.56
C LEU A 137 -6.67 -7.89 -5.74
N ALA A 138 -6.89 -6.99 -4.79
CA ALA A 138 -6.36 -5.63 -4.85
C ALA A 138 -4.82 -5.61 -4.93
N VAL A 139 -4.15 -6.47 -4.16
CA VAL A 139 -2.70 -6.64 -4.27
C VAL A 139 -2.31 -7.16 -5.65
N ALA A 140 -3.02 -8.17 -6.19
CA ALA A 140 -2.77 -8.72 -7.52
C ALA A 140 -2.86 -7.63 -8.62
N VAL A 141 -3.91 -6.79 -8.57
CA VAL A 141 -4.08 -5.66 -9.50
C VAL A 141 -2.88 -4.72 -9.46
N GLN A 142 -2.34 -4.43 -8.27
CA GLN A 142 -1.15 -3.59 -8.15
C GLN A 142 0.12 -4.31 -8.63
N LEU A 143 0.31 -5.59 -8.28
CA LEU A 143 1.49 -6.37 -8.68
C LEU A 143 1.64 -6.49 -10.20
N LEU A 144 0.52 -6.60 -10.93
CA LEU A 144 0.53 -6.60 -12.40
C LEU A 144 1.13 -5.32 -12.99
N ARG A 145 1.18 -4.21 -12.26
CA ARG A 145 1.86 -2.97 -12.68
C ARG A 145 3.37 -3.00 -12.42
N ASP A 146 3.84 -4.01 -11.74
CA ASP A 146 5.23 -4.21 -11.31
C ASP A 146 5.83 -3.01 -10.56
N PRO A 147 5.14 -2.45 -9.54
CA PRO A 147 5.66 -1.33 -8.78
C PRO A 147 6.86 -1.76 -7.95
N SER A 148 7.80 -0.84 -7.68
CA SER A 148 8.92 -1.10 -6.78
C SER A 148 8.52 -1.09 -5.31
N ILE A 149 7.44 -0.35 -4.99
CA ILE A 149 6.94 -0.13 -3.62
C ILE A 149 5.46 -0.48 -3.58
N ILE A 150 5.05 -1.26 -2.57
CA ILE A 150 3.65 -1.53 -2.25
C ILE A 150 3.29 -0.74 -0.98
N LEU A 151 2.26 0.05 -1.06
CA LEU A 151 1.70 0.84 0.04
C LEU A 151 0.39 0.19 0.46
N MET A 152 0.22 -0.10 1.75
CA MET A 152 -0.98 -0.75 2.29
C MET A 152 -1.55 0.08 3.43
N ASP A 153 -2.78 0.53 3.28
CA ASP A 153 -3.51 1.27 4.30
C ASP A 153 -4.43 0.31 5.05
N GLU A 154 -4.16 0.10 6.37
CA GLU A 154 -4.93 -0.74 7.27
C GLU A 154 -5.30 -2.12 6.64
N PRO A 155 -4.32 -2.91 6.15
CA PRO A 155 -4.61 -4.08 5.32
C PRO A 155 -5.38 -5.20 6.06
N THR A 156 -5.46 -5.15 7.37
CA THR A 156 -6.14 -6.14 8.22
C THR A 156 -7.47 -5.65 8.79
N ALA A 157 -7.85 -4.39 8.55
CA ALA A 157 -9.06 -3.81 9.10
C ALA A 157 -10.33 -4.53 8.61
N GLY A 158 -11.22 -4.85 9.55
CA GLY A 158 -12.49 -5.51 9.25
C GLY A 158 -12.39 -7.01 8.88
N LEU A 159 -11.21 -7.62 8.99
CA LEU A 159 -11.01 -9.05 8.76
C LEU A 159 -11.06 -9.84 10.07
N ASP A 160 -11.51 -11.08 9.99
CA ASP A 160 -11.37 -12.04 11.09
C ASP A 160 -9.91 -12.47 11.29
N TRP A 161 -9.64 -13.20 12.38
CA TRP A 161 -8.29 -13.58 12.77
C TRP A 161 -7.58 -14.45 11.71
N SER A 162 -8.29 -15.38 11.09
CA SER A 162 -7.73 -16.25 10.05
C SER A 162 -7.30 -15.43 8.83
N MET A 163 -8.20 -14.57 8.34
CA MET A 163 -7.92 -13.70 7.19
C MET A 163 -6.79 -12.68 7.47
N LYS A 164 -6.67 -12.19 8.74
CA LYS A 164 -5.55 -11.32 9.13
C LYS A 164 -4.21 -12.04 8.99
N ASN A 165 -4.11 -13.31 9.37
CA ASN A 165 -2.90 -14.11 9.19
C ASN A 165 -2.57 -14.32 7.71
N ASP A 166 -3.56 -14.61 6.89
CA ASP A 166 -3.38 -14.76 5.45
C ASP A 166 -2.80 -13.47 4.80
N VAL A 167 -3.25 -12.30 5.23
CA VAL A 167 -2.71 -11.01 4.75
C VAL A 167 -1.26 -10.82 5.22
N LYS A 168 -0.93 -11.21 6.44
CA LYS A 168 0.46 -11.17 6.96
C LYS A 168 1.38 -12.06 6.14
N ASP A 169 0.95 -13.29 5.85
CA ASP A 169 1.73 -14.26 5.06
C ASP A 169 1.94 -13.74 3.63
N LEU A 170 0.93 -13.13 3.04
CA LEU A 170 1.04 -12.44 1.75
C LEU A 170 2.11 -11.35 1.80
N ILE A 171 2.06 -10.45 2.80
CA ILE A 171 3.04 -9.36 2.97
C ILE A 171 4.45 -9.94 3.14
N HIS A 172 4.61 -10.98 3.95
CA HIS A 172 5.88 -11.66 4.14
C HIS A 172 6.42 -12.25 2.82
N GLY A 173 5.58 -12.92 2.04
CA GLY A 173 5.96 -13.50 0.75
C GLY A 173 6.40 -12.45 -0.29
N LEU A 174 5.91 -11.23 -0.19
CA LEU A 174 6.29 -10.13 -1.09
C LEU A 174 7.64 -9.47 -0.75
N LYS A 175 8.15 -9.62 0.48
CA LYS A 175 9.37 -8.96 0.99
C LYS A 175 10.58 -9.14 0.08
N MET A 176 10.78 -10.35 -0.45
CA MET A 176 11.97 -10.64 -1.26
C MET A 176 12.01 -9.87 -2.59
N LYS A 177 10.86 -9.41 -3.06
CA LYS A 177 10.70 -8.78 -4.38
C LYS A 177 10.39 -7.29 -4.32
N LYS A 178 9.73 -6.83 -3.25
CA LYS A 178 9.16 -5.48 -3.14
C LYS A 178 9.54 -4.79 -1.85
N THR A 179 9.62 -3.47 -1.86
CA THR A 179 9.59 -2.65 -0.66
C THR A 179 8.14 -2.48 -0.25
N ILE A 180 7.82 -2.65 1.03
CA ILE A 180 6.44 -2.62 1.52
C ILE A 180 6.33 -1.60 2.64
N ILE A 181 5.33 -0.73 2.55
CA ILE A 181 4.98 0.21 3.63
C ILE A 181 3.55 -0.12 4.06
N VAL A 182 3.39 -0.52 5.30
CA VAL A 182 2.09 -0.77 5.93
C VAL A 182 1.82 0.35 6.92
N VAL A 183 0.67 0.99 6.81
CA VAL A 183 0.18 1.90 7.85
C VAL A 183 -0.98 1.22 8.58
N THR A 184 -0.94 1.24 9.92
CA THR A 184 -1.97 0.58 10.73
C THR A 184 -2.02 1.13 12.16
N HIS A 185 -3.16 0.97 12.82
CA HIS A 185 -3.30 1.16 14.25
C HIS A 185 -3.14 -0.16 15.04
N GLU A 186 -3.13 -1.32 14.35
CA GLU A 186 -2.97 -2.66 14.91
C GLU A 186 -1.52 -3.17 14.79
N ALA A 187 -0.53 -2.39 15.28
CA ALA A 187 0.89 -2.71 15.11
C ALA A 187 1.28 -4.11 15.64
N GLU A 188 0.62 -4.56 16.71
CA GLU A 188 0.90 -5.84 17.36
C GLU A 188 0.67 -7.05 16.44
N LEU A 189 -0.27 -6.93 15.49
CA LEU A 189 -0.52 -7.98 14.50
C LEU A 189 0.68 -8.24 13.58
N PHE A 190 1.52 -7.23 13.39
CA PHE A 190 2.67 -7.29 12.49
C PHE A 190 4.00 -7.57 13.21
N ASN A 191 3.99 -7.81 14.53
CA ASN A 191 5.19 -8.16 15.30
C ASN A 191 6.00 -9.24 14.56
N LYS A 192 7.32 -9.02 14.40
CA LYS A 192 8.30 -9.86 13.67
C LYS A 192 8.30 -9.74 12.13
N LEU A 193 7.36 -9.03 11.48
CA LEU A 193 7.38 -8.82 10.04
C LEU A 193 8.21 -7.61 9.60
N PRO A 194 8.06 -6.43 10.22
CA PRO A 194 8.73 -5.22 9.74
C PRO A 194 10.23 -5.24 10.02
N THR A 195 10.96 -4.62 9.11
CA THR A 195 12.40 -4.34 9.28
C THR A 195 12.61 -3.11 10.16
N LYS A 196 11.65 -2.16 10.09
CA LYS A 196 11.61 -0.93 10.90
C LYS A 196 10.17 -0.60 11.27
N ASN A 197 10.00 -0.11 12.50
CA ASN A 197 8.73 0.40 13.00
C ASN A 197 8.85 1.90 13.23
N PHE A 198 7.91 2.66 12.69
CA PHE A 198 7.77 4.08 12.95
C PHE A 198 6.44 4.34 13.66
N ILE A 199 6.45 5.29 14.59
CA ILE A 199 5.24 5.77 15.26
C ILE A 199 4.95 7.18 14.76
N LEU A 200 3.79 7.37 14.15
CA LEU A 200 3.29 8.68 13.76
C LEU A 200 2.33 9.18 14.84
N ASP A 201 2.79 10.10 15.65
CA ASP A 201 2.01 10.73 16.72
C ASP A 201 2.27 12.23 16.77
N LYS A 202 1.25 13.02 17.14
CA LYS A 202 1.32 14.49 17.24
C LYS A 202 2.04 15.13 16.05
N ASN A 203 1.70 14.68 14.84
CA ASN A 203 2.21 15.19 13.57
C ASN A 203 3.70 14.90 13.29
N LYS A 204 4.37 14.10 14.12
CA LYS A 204 5.80 13.72 13.99
C LYS A 204 5.94 12.22 13.87
N ILE A 205 7.05 11.80 13.25
CA ILE A 205 7.39 10.40 13.11
C ILE A 205 8.63 10.08 13.95
N ASN A 206 8.57 8.99 14.71
CA ASN A 206 9.64 8.48 15.56
C ASN A 206 9.89 7.00 15.22
N LEU A 207 11.12 6.52 15.44
CA LEU A 207 11.51 5.10 15.37
C LEU A 207 11.06 4.39 16.64
#